data_22fdaf8c1693b3686fa81e4835892379
#
_entry.id   22fdaf8c1693b3686fa81e4835892379
#
_cell.length_a   1.000
_cell.length_b   1.000
_cell.length_c   1.000
_cell.angle_alpha   90.00
_cell.angle_beta   90.00
_cell.angle_gamma   90.00
#
_symmetry.space_group_name_H-M   'P 1'
#
loop_
_entity.id
_entity.type
_entity.pdbx_description
1 polymer ?
#
loop_
_entity_poly.entity_id
_entity_poly.type
_entity_poly.pdbx_seq_one_letter_code
_entity_poly.pdbx_strand_id
1 'polypeptide(L)'
;MLELSMTLPIKVQNGGLFISRGIGRHPARRLQSWEIIFVEKGCLKIQEEECVFCVDAGESLLLWPHRRHIGVEEFPADLKFYWLHFEVKAPDSDPRWLTHLSVPQHTQVADPQALIALFRQFMNEQEKHQRSPALEFIVLLILQQLTVDARQNENAEAAGVSLAWKVQQLIRTHYHLPLSSSVLAKELHCNVDYLGRVYRRVFHFTLTEAIHRQRVREAEKLLISDARSLKEVAERCGFNDVGYFRQIFRKHTGLTPTAWKRRYSKEHVNS
;
A
#
# COMPACT_ATOMS: atom_id res chain seq x y z
N MET A 1 -25.64 5.45 -13.65
CA MET A 1 -24.73 4.29 -13.68
C MET A 1 -23.31 4.84 -13.65
N LEU A 2 -22.41 4.33 -12.80
CA LEU A 2 -21.01 4.74 -12.79
C LEU A 2 -20.24 3.83 -13.77
N GLU A 3 -19.54 4.43 -14.74
CA GLU A 3 -18.63 3.74 -15.66
C GLU A 3 -17.19 4.05 -15.27
N LEU A 4 -16.37 3.01 -15.09
CA LEU A 4 -14.96 3.12 -14.75
C LEU A 4 -14.11 2.42 -15.80
N SER A 5 -13.24 3.20 -16.46
CA SER A 5 -12.20 2.65 -17.31
C SER A 5 -10.90 2.53 -16.51
N MET A 6 -10.30 1.33 -16.46
CA MET A 6 -9.10 1.06 -15.71
C MET A 6 -8.10 0.26 -16.56
N THR A 7 -6.83 0.62 -16.45
CA THR A 7 -5.73 -0.22 -16.94
C THR A 7 -5.10 -0.92 -15.74
N LEU A 8 -5.12 -2.25 -15.73
CA LEU A 8 -4.50 -3.03 -14.66
C LEU A 8 -3.05 -3.37 -15.03
N PRO A 9 -2.11 -3.31 -14.06
CA PRO A 9 -0.67 -3.49 -14.30
C PRO A 9 -0.28 -4.94 -14.62
N ILE A 10 -1.22 -5.86 -14.52
CA ILE A 10 -1.01 -7.29 -14.79
C ILE A 10 -2.07 -7.84 -15.74
N LYS A 11 -1.73 -8.97 -16.35
CA LYS A 11 -2.66 -9.81 -17.11
C LYS A 11 -2.51 -11.24 -16.61
N VAL A 12 -3.57 -11.77 -16.04
CA VAL A 12 -3.59 -13.14 -15.51
C VAL A 12 -3.76 -14.13 -16.63
N GLN A 13 -3.05 -15.26 -16.56
CA GLN A 13 -3.21 -16.37 -17.51
C GLN A 13 -4.09 -17.45 -16.90
N ASN A 14 -3.54 -18.26 -16.00
CA ASN A 14 -4.22 -19.37 -15.35
C ASN A 14 -3.54 -19.71 -14.02
N GLY A 15 -4.19 -20.53 -13.22
CA GLY A 15 -3.67 -21.05 -11.97
C GLY A 15 -4.40 -22.31 -11.54
N GLY A 16 -3.90 -22.94 -10.48
CA GLY A 16 -4.48 -24.17 -10.00
C GLY A 16 -3.90 -24.65 -8.67
N LEU A 17 -4.37 -25.81 -8.27
CA LEU A 17 -3.91 -26.55 -7.11
C LEU A 17 -3.25 -27.85 -7.57
N PHE A 18 -1.99 -28.05 -7.19
CA PHE A 18 -1.30 -29.33 -7.38
C PHE A 18 -1.33 -30.15 -6.09
N ILE A 19 -1.69 -31.42 -6.23
CA ILE A 19 -1.65 -32.41 -5.14
C ILE A 19 -0.80 -33.59 -5.63
N SER A 20 0.29 -33.84 -4.93
CA SER A 20 1.23 -34.91 -5.27
C SER A 20 0.67 -36.30 -4.98
N ARG A 21 1.11 -37.26 -5.77
CA ARG A 21 0.92 -38.69 -5.54
C ARG A 21 2.25 -39.39 -5.19
N GLY A 22 3.30 -38.64 -4.90
CA GLY A 22 4.63 -39.16 -4.61
C GLY A 22 5.43 -39.63 -5.81
N ILE A 23 5.03 -39.19 -7.02
CA ILE A 23 5.71 -39.56 -8.29
C ILE A 23 5.86 -38.34 -9.19
N GLY A 24 6.91 -38.33 -9.99
CA GLY A 24 7.22 -37.26 -10.91
C GLY A 24 7.98 -36.11 -10.25
N ARG A 25 8.32 -35.11 -11.05
CA ARG A 25 9.00 -33.88 -10.61
C ARG A 25 8.48 -32.68 -11.39
N HIS A 26 8.73 -31.49 -10.89
CA HIS A 26 8.37 -30.28 -11.62
C HIS A 26 9.06 -30.27 -12.99
N PRO A 27 8.28 -30.13 -14.10
CA PRO A 27 8.83 -30.21 -15.43
C PRO A 27 9.82 -29.05 -15.71
N ALA A 28 10.84 -29.33 -16.53
CA ALA A 28 11.73 -28.28 -17.02
C ALA A 28 10.97 -27.34 -17.96
N ARG A 29 10.96 -26.05 -17.62
CA ARG A 29 10.25 -25.02 -18.39
C ARG A 29 11.08 -23.73 -18.49
N ARG A 30 10.76 -22.95 -19.52
CA ARG A 30 11.16 -21.54 -19.65
C ARG A 30 9.91 -20.78 -20.09
N LEU A 31 9.23 -20.15 -19.17
CA LEU A 31 7.96 -19.47 -19.40
C LEU A 31 8.19 -17.99 -19.72
N GLN A 32 7.25 -17.36 -20.42
CA GLN A 32 7.25 -15.90 -20.65
C GLN A 32 6.51 -15.12 -19.54
N SER A 33 5.77 -15.83 -18.72
CA SER A 33 5.00 -15.29 -17.58
C SER A 33 5.78 -15.43 -16.27
N TRP A 34 5.41 -14.63 -15.29
CA TRP A 34 5.72 -14.87 -13.90
C TRP A 34 4.89 -16.03 -13.39
N GLU A 35 5.45 -16.81 -12.46
CA GLU A 35 4.70 -17.87 -11.76
C GLU A 35 4.85 -17.68 -10.25
N ILE A 36 3.70 -17.62 -9.54
CA ILE A 36 3.67 -17.72 -8.08
C ILE A 36 3.39 -19.17 -7.71
N ILE A 37 4.21 -19.71 -6.80
CA ILE A 37 3.98 -21.00 -6.15
C ILE A 37 3.82 -20.73 -4.66
N PHE A 38 2.78 -21.28 -4.03
CA PHE A 38 2.60 -21.26 -2.58
C PHE A 38 2.41 -22.69 -2.08
N VAL A 39 3.32 -23.15 -1.21
CA VAL A 39 3.28 -24.50 -0.65
C VAL A 39 2.38 -24.54 0.57
N GLU A 40 1.26 -25.29 0.46
CA GLU A 40 0.33 -25.50 1.58
C GLU A 40 0.82 -26.62 2.49
N LYS A 41 1.42 -27.68 1.92
CA LYS A 41 1.91 -28.84 2.66
C LYS A 41 3.11 -29.48 1.97
N GLY A 42 4.03 -30.06 2.76
CA GLY A 42 5.25 -30.67 2.25
C GLY A 42 6.33 -29.65 1.91
N CYS A 43 7.28 -30.05 1.07
CA CYS A 43 8.36 -29.21 0.57
C CYS A 43 8.53 -29.39 -0.94
N LEU A 44 8.65 -28.30 -1.68
CA LEU A 44 8.96 -28.29 -3.11
C LEU A 44 10.41 -27.88 -3.31
N LYS A 45 11.23 -28.74 -3.92
CA LYS A 45 12.58 -28.39 -4.35
C LYS A 45 12.60 -28.08 -5.84
N ILE A 46 12.90 -26.82 -6.17
CA ILE A 46 12.92 -26.32 -7.53
C ILE A 46 14.18 -25.50 -7.78
N GLN A 47 14.77 -25.65 -8.95
CA GLN A 47 15.91 -24.86 -9.40
C GLN A 47 15.45 -23.85 -10.44
N GLU A 48 15.82 -22.58 -10.28
CA GLU A 48 15.70 -21.54 -11.30
C GLU A 48 17.11 -21.06 -11.67
N GLU A 49 17.49 -21.25 -12.92
CA GLU A 49 18.87 -21.06 -13.42
C GLU A 49 19.89 -21.78 -12.50
N GLU A 50 20.76 -21.02 -11.80
CA GLU A 50 21.78 -21.55 -10.90
C GLU A 50 21.32 -21.66 -9.43
N CYS A 51 20.15 -21.11 -9.10
CA CYS A 51 19.63 -21.05 -7.72
C CYS A 51 18.70 -22.22 -7.43
N VAL A 52 18.94 -22.93 -6.32
CA VAL A 52 18.05 -23.97 -5.83
C VAL A 52 17.25 -23.44 -4.65
N PHE A 53 15.94 -23.56 -4.73
CA PHE A 53 15.01 -23.20 -3.67
C PHE A 53 14.40 -24.44 -3.05
N CYS A 54 14.35 -24.45 -1.70
CA CYS A 54 13.58 -25.39 -0.92
C CYS A 54 12.41 -24.60 -0.34
N VAL A 55 11.21 -24.82 -0.85
CA VAL A 55 10.01 -24.08 -0.48
C VAL A 55 9.17 -24.94 0.42
N ASP A 56 9.18 -24.62 1.70
CA ASP A 56 8.49 -25.38 2.74
C ASP A 56 7.02 -24.94 2.89
N ALA A 57 6.25 -25.73 3.63
CA ALA A 57 4.86 -25.41 3.92
C ALA A 57 4.71 -24.02 4.58
N GLY A 58 3.84 -23.18 4.05
CA GLY A 58 3.66 -21.79 4.45
C GLY A 58 4.55 -20.78 3.72
N GLU A 59 5.38 -21.24 2.79
CA GLU A 59 6.25 -20.38 1.98
C GLU A 59 5.76 -20.20 0.56
N SER A 60 6.15 -19.10 -0.06
CA SER A 60 5.87 -18.76 -1.44
C SER A 60 7.16 -18.51 -2.23
N LEU A 61 7.17 -18.91 -3.49
CA LEU A 61 8.23 -18.68 -4.46
C LEU A 61 7.67 -17.97 -5.69
N LEU A 62 8.35 -16.91 -6.13
CA LEU A 62 8.07 -16.19 -7.36
C LEU A 62 9.12 -16.56 -8.42
N LEU A 63 8.73 -17.30 -9.47
CA LEU A 63 9.59 -17.62 -10.59
C LEU A 63 9.51 -16.53 -11.65
N TRP A 64 10.67 -16.18 -12.20
CA TRP A 64 10.84 -15.07 -13.14
C TRP A 64 10.58 -15.50 -14.59
N PRO A 65 9.99 -14.64 -15.41
CA PRO A 65 9.85 -14.91 -16.83
C PRO A 65 11.22 -15.08 -17.50
N HIS A 66 11.24 -15.88 -18.56
CA HIS A 66 12.42 -16.18 -19.37
C HIS A 66 13.57 -16.89 -18.64
N ARG A 67 13.42 -17.28 -17.38
CA ARG A 67 14.36 -18.12 -16.66
C ARG A 67 13.95 -19.59 -16.75
N ARG A 68 14.97 -20.45 -16.87
CA ARG A 68 14.73 -21.90 -16.86
C ARG A 68 14.54 -22.36 -15.43
N HIS A 69 13.46 -23.09 -15.16
CA HIS A 69 13.23 -23.76 -13.89
C HIS A 69 12.91 -25.24 -14.06
N ILE A 70 13.25 -26.05 -13.06
CA ILE A 70 13.10 -27.51 -13.07
C ILE A 70 13.00 -28.03 -11.62
N GLY A 71 12.20 -29.08 -11.40
CA GLY A 71 12.20 -29.81 -10.13
C GLY A 71 13.51 -30.55 -9.92
N VAL A 72 14.12 -30.36 -8.76
CA VAL A 72 15.41 -31.01 -8.40
C VAL A 72 15.20 -32.47 -7.99
N GLU A 73 14.13 -32.76 -7.25
CA GLU A 73 13.80 -34.07 -6.71
C GLU A 73 12.39 -34.51 -7.15
N GLU A 74 12.06 -35.77 -6.91
CA GLU A 74 10.69 -36.24 -7.06
C GLU A 74 9.78 -35.58 -6.04
N PHE A 75 8.52 -35.38 -6.41
CA PHE A 75 7.56 -34.78 -5.53
C PHE A 75 7.29 -35.66 -4.31
N PRO A 76 7.42 -35.11 -3.07
CA PRO A 76 6.98 -35.79 -1.87
C PRO A 76 5.49 -36.17 -1.96
N ALA A 77 5.11 -37.31 -1.37
CA ALA A 77 3.72 -37.80 -1.44
C ALA A 77 2.70 -36.88 -0.76
N ASP A 78 3.14 -36.09 0.20
CA ASP A 78 2.32 -35.12 0.93
C ASP A 78 2.36 -33.71 0.37
N LEU A 79 3.11 -33.47 -0.71
CA LEU A 79 3.24 -32.13 -1.31
C LEU A 79 1.92 -31.64 -1.89
N LYS A 80 1.56 -30.43 -1.48
CA LYS A 80 0.39 -29.71 -1.96
C LYS A 80 0.73 -28.26 -2.13
N PHE A 81 0.55 -27.68 -3.33
CA PHE A 81 0.83 -26.30 -3.59
C PHE A 81 -0.14 -25.65 -4.55
N TYR A 82 -0.38 -24.36 -4.39
CA TYR A 82 -1.08 -23.52 -5.35
C TYR A 82 -0.08 -22.89 -6.31
N TRP A 83 -0.49 -22.67 -7.54
CA TRP A 83 0.31 -21.99 -8.56
C TRP A 83 -0.57 -21.09 -9.42
N LEU A 84 -0.01 -20.02 -9.93
CA LEU A 84 -0.66 -19.14 -10.92
C LEU A 84 0.36 -18.43 -11.81
N HIS A 85 -0.05 -18.18 -13.05
CA HIS A 85 0.74 -17.48 -14.05
C HIS A 85 0.14 -16.11 -14.38
N PHE A 86 0.99 -15.09 -14.50
CA PHE A 86 0.58 -13.75 -14.88
C PHE A 86 1.70 -13.01 -15.62
N GLU A 87 1.34 -12.00 -16.40
CA GLU A 87 2.23 -11.06 -17.07
C GLU A 87 2.16 -9.70 -16.38
N VAL A 88 3.29 -9.01 -16.30
CA VAL A 88 3.35 -7.61 -15.84
C VAL A 88 3.38 -6.71 -17.06
N LYS A 89 2.50 -5.73 -17.11
CA LYS A 89 2.45 -4.70 -18.14
C LYS A 89 3.26 -3.48 -17.73
N ALA A 90 3.85 -2.80 -18.70
CA ALA A 90 4.46 -1.51 -18.45
C ALA A 90 3.40 -0.51 -17.96
N PRO A 91 3.71 0.36 -17.00
CA PRO A 91 2.76 1.35 -16.52
C PRO A 91 2.50 2.41 -17.58
N ASP A 92 1.22 2.60 -17.94
CA ASP A 92 0.75 3.65 -18.85
C ASP A 92 0.42 4.97 -18.11
N SER A 93 0.68 5.04 -16.80
CA SER A 93 0.18 6.10 -15.94
C SER A 93 1.26 7.09 -15.50
N ASP A 94 0.82 8.32 -15.19
CA ASP A 94 1.65 9.38 -14.60
C ASP A 94 2.36 8.88 -13.33
N PRO A 95 3.69 9.02 -13.22
CA PRO A 95 4.49 8.57 -12.08
C PRO A 95 3.99 9.03 -10.72
N ARG A 96 3.25 10.13 -10.65
CA ARG A 96 2.70 10.68 -9.39
C ARG A 96 1.65 9.80 -8.70
N TRP A 97 1.04 8.86 -9.41
CA TRP A 97 -0.02 7.98 -8.91
C TRP A 97 0.41 6.51 -8.82
N LEU A 98 1.69 6.23 -9.09
CA LEU A 98 2.21 4.86 -9.03
C LEU A 98 2.35 4.38 -7.58
N THR A 99 1.76 3.23 -7.32
CA THR A 99 1.99 2.46 -6.09
C THR A 99 2.93 1.31 -6.44
N HIS A 100 4.01 1.15 -5.68
CA HIS A 100 4.97 0.09 -5.89
C HIS A 100 4.71 -1.08 -4.93
N LEU A 101 4.67 -2.30 -5.48
CA LEU A 101 4.70 -3.54 -4.72
C LEU A 101 6.08 -4.18 -4.91
N SER A 102 6.76 -4.47 -3.81
CA SER A 102 8.02 -5.21 -3.81
C SER A 102 7.76 -6.62 -3.30
N VAL A 103 7.73 -7.58 -4.20
CA VAL A 103 7.48 -8.99 -3.87
C VAL A 103 8.81 -9.73 -3.89
N PRO A 104 9.25 -10.34 -2.78
CA PRO A 104 10.48 -11.12 -2.73
C PRO A 104 10.33 -12.39 -3.56
N GLN A 105 11.46 -12.90 -4.05
CA GLN A 105 11.47 -14.14 -4.82
C GLN A 105 11.06 -15.34 -3.97
N HIS A 106 11.52 -15.41 -2.71
CA HIS A 106 11.18 -16.46 -1.76
C HIS A 106 10.81 -15.83 -0.42
N THR A 107 9.69 -16.21 0.17
CA THR A 107 9.22 -15.62 1.43
C THR A 107 8.34 -16.56 2.23
N GLN A 108 8.42 -16.44 3.57
CA GLN A 108 7.47 -17.03 4.51
C GLN A 108 6.18 -16.20 4.50
N VAL A 109 5.01 -16.81 4.38
CA VAL A 109 3.71 -16.13 4.36
C VAL A 109 3.17 -15.94 5.78
N ALA A 110 2.82 -14.69 6.18
CA ALA A 110 2.36 -14.39 7.55
C ALA A 110 0.98 -14.97 7.83
N ASP A 111 0.07 -14.90 6.84
CA ASP A 111 -1.26 -15.49 6.96
C ASP A 111 -1.53 -16.47 5.81
N PRO A 112 -1.07 -17.73 5.95
CA PRO A 112 -1.31 -18.78 4.96
C PRO A 112 -2.79 -19.01 4.67
N GLN A 113 -3.67 -18.84 5.66
CA GLN A 113 -5.10 -19.10 5.49
C GLN A 113 -5.78 -18.01 4.64
N ALA A 114 -5.43 -16.74 4.86
CA ALA A 114 -5.90 -15.66 4.00
C ALA A 114 -5.42 -15.83 2.55
N LEU A 115 -4.15 -16.24 2.36
CA LEU A 115 -3.60 -16.50 1.02
C LEU A 115 -4.32 -17.68 0.33
N ILE A 116 -4.56 -18.78 1.04
CA ILE A 116 -5.33 -19.93 0.54
C ILE A 116 -6.74 -19.50 0.12
N ALA A 117 -7.40 -18.65 0.90
CA ALA A 117 -8.73 -18.15 0.58
C ALA A 117 -8.73 -17.37 -0.76
N LEU A 118 -7.72 -16.54 -1.00
CA LEU A 118 -7.55 -15.82 -2.28
C LEU A 118 -7.30 -16.78 -3.45
N PHE A 119 -6.45 -17.80 -3.29
CA PHE A 119 -6.24 -18.80 -4.33
C PHE A 119 -7.51 -19.59 -4.65
N ARG A 120 -8.31 -19.96 -3.65
CA ARG A 120 -9.61 -20.62 -3.86
C ARG A 120 -10.59 -19.70 -4.59
N GLN A 121 -10.66 -18.44 -4.20
CA GLN A 121 -11.47 -17.44 -4.89
C GLN A 121 -11.03 -17.26 -6.34
N PHE A 122 -9.72 -17.23 -6.60
CA PHE A 122 -9.14 -17.19 -7.93
C PHE A 122 -9.60 -18.37 -8.80
N MET A 123 -9.49 -19.61 -8.29
CA MET A 123 -9.90 -20.81 -9.02
C MET A 123 -11.40 -20.79 -9.33
N ASN A 124 -12.24 -20.40 -8.36
CA ASN A 124 -13.69 -20.27 -8.58
C ASN A 124 -14.03 -19.21 -9.64
N GLU A 125 -13.27 -18.09 -9.66
CA GLU A 125 -13.47 -17.03 -10.65
C GLU A 125 -13.00 -17.46 -12.05
N GLN A 126 -11.92 -18.23 -12.13
CA GLN A 126 -11.37 -18.77 -13.38
C GLN A 126 -12.32 -19.74 -14.10
N GLU A 127 -13.16 -20.47 -13.36
CA GLU A 127 -14.14 -21.43 -13.90
C GLU A 127 -15.37 -20.77 -14.53
N LYS A 128 -15.58 -19.47 -14.32
CA LYS A 128 -16.71 -18.75 -14.90
C LYS A 128 -16.59 -18.62 -16.42
N HIS A 129 -17.71 -18.75 -17.12
CA HIS A 129 -17.76 -18.67 -18.59
C HIS A 129 -17.29 -17.33 -19.17
N GLN A 130 -17.45 -16.25 -18.42
CA GLN A 130 -17.00 -14.92 -18.83
C GLN A 130 -15.79 -14.51 -18.00
N ARG A 131 -14.70 -14.14 -18.69
CA ARG A 131 -13.52 -13.57 -18.04
C ARG A 131 -13.88 -12.24 -17.39
N SER A 132 -13.67 -12.16 -16.10
CA SER A 132 -13.88 -10.97 -15.28
C SER A 132 -12.53 -10.35 -14.89
N PRO A 133 -12.43 -9.01 -14.77
CA PRO A 133 -11.25 -8.36 -14.19
C PRO A 133 -11.02 -8.74 -12.72
N ALA A 134 -11.94 -9.47 -12.10
CA ALA A 134 -11.77 -10.00 -10.76
C ALA A 134 -10.52 -10.89 -10.60
N LEU A 135 -10.12 -11.61 -11.65
CA LEU A 135 -8.90 -12.42 -11.64
C LEU A 135 -7.65 -11.54 -11.38
N GLU A 136 -7.53 -10.41 -12.08
CA GLU A 136 -6.44 -9.48 -11.91
C GLU A 136 -6.45 -8.84 -10.51
N PHE A 137 -7.62 -8.47 -9.99
CA PHE A 137 -7.74 -7.93 -8.63
C PHE A 137 -7.34 -8.95 -7.55
N ILE A 138 -7.76 -10.22 -7.70
CA ILE A 138 -7.38 -11.28 -6.76
C ILE A 138 -5.87 -11.50 -6.79
N VAL A 139 -5.24 -11.52 -7.96
CA VAL A 139 -3.77 -11.68 -8.08
C VAL A 139 -3.04 -10.48 -7.49
N LEU A 140 -3.53 -9.26 -7.65
CA LEU A 140 -2.96 -8.08 -6.98
C LEU A 140 -3.07 -8.18 -5.45
N LEU A 141 -4.16 -8.74 -4.91
CA LEU A 141 -4.30 -9.02 -3.48
C LEU A 141 -3.34 -10.12 -3.01
N ILE A 142 -3.15 -11.19 -3.81
CA ILE A 142 -2.15 -12.22 -3.54
C ILE A 142 -0.75 -11.60 -3.49
N LEU A 143 -0.35 -10.82 -4.49
CA LEU A 143 0.93 -10.12 -4.51
C LEU A 143 1.09 -9.18 -3.31
N GLN A 144 0.04 -8.49 -2.90
CA GLN A 144 0.04 -7.63 -1.72
C GLN A 144 0.27 -8.44 -0.43
N GLN A 145 -0.33 -9.62 -0.28
CA GLN A 145 -0.08 -10.50 0.87
C GLN A 145 1.39 -10.94 0.93
N LEU A 146 1.96 -11.31 -0.20
CA LEU A 146 3.37 -11.69 -0.28
C LEU A 146 4.33 -10.51 0.02
N THR A 147 3.90 -9.27 -0.25
CA THR A 147 4.68 -8.06 0.04
C THR A 147 4.70 -7.73 1.53
N VAL A 148 3.62 -8.00 2.26
CA VAL A 148 3.52 -7.71 3.70
C VAL A 148 4.59 -8.48 4.47
N ASP A 149 4.91 -9.70 4.07
CA ASP A 149 5.88 -10.56 4.76
C ASP A 149 7.33 -10.19 4.46
N ALA A 150 7.63 -9.73 3.25
CA ALA A 150 8.94 -9.18 2.93
C ALA A 150 9.32 -8.01 3.85
N ARG A 151 8.32 -7.27 4.34
CA ARG A 151 8.52 -6.14 5.26
C ARG A 151 8.89 -6.55 6.69
N GLN A 152 8.71 -7.80 7.09
CA GLN A 152 9.17 -8.26 8.41
C GLN A 152 10.70 -8.33 8.49
N ASN A 153 11.42 -8.54 7.40
CA ASN A 153 12.88 -8.50 7.34
C ASN A 153 13.47 -7.09 7.12
N GLU A 154 12.67 -6.11 6.63
CA GLU A 154 13.01 -4.68 6.59
C GLU A 154 12.45 -3.91 7.80
N ASN A 155 12.38 -4.57 8.94
CA ASN A 155 11.63 -4.16 10.15
C ASN A 155 11.86 -2.74 10.70
N ALA A 156 12.94 -2.05 10.37
CA ALA A 156 13.16 -0.66 10.81
C ALA A 156 12.55 0.38 9.83
N GLU A 157 12.52 0.09 8.54
CA GLU A 157 12.06 1.06 7.53
C GLU A 157 10.53 1.03 7.37
N ALA A 158 9.93 -0.15 7.38
CA ALA A 158 8.48 -0.32 7.35
C ALA A 158 7.79 0.15 8.65
N ALA A 159 8.41 -0.08 9.81
CA ALA A 159 7.95 0.47 11.08
C ALA A 159 7.95 2.01 11.04
N GLY A 160 8.95 2.62 10.41
CA GLY A 160 9.03 4.05 10.20
C GLY A 160 7.90 4.58 9.31
N VAL A 161 7.63 3.94 8.18
CA VAL A 161 6.52 4.32 7.28
C VAL A 161 5.18 4.21 7.99
N SER A 162 4.91 3.08 8.67
CA SER A 162 3.69 2.89 9.47
C SER A 162 3.54 3.96 10.55
N LEU A 163 4.63 4.30 11.24
CA LEU A 163 4.66 5.36 12.26
C LEU A 163 4.32 6.72 11.63
N ALA A 164 4.90 7.07 10.49
CA ALA A 164 4.61 8.32 9.79
C ALA A 164 3.13 8.44 9.40
N TRP A 165 2.51 7.36 8.93
CA TRP A 165 1.08 7.34 8.62
C TRP A 165 0.19 7.46 9.86
N LYS A 166 0.56 6.84 10.99
CA LYS A 166 -0.14 7.04 12.27
C LYS A 166 -0.10 8.50 12.69
N VAL A 167 1.07 9.14 12.60
CA VAL A 167 1.22 10.58 12.87
C VAL A 167 0.33 11.43 11.96
N GLN A 168 0.33 11.14 10.66
CA GLN A 168 -0.51 11.86 9.70
C GLN A 168 -1.99 11.76 10.07
N GLN A 169 -2.43 10.59 10.53
CA GLN A 169 -3.80 10.37 10.99
C GLN A 169 -4.11 11.16 12.26
N LEU A 170 -3.20 11.16 13.23
CA LEU A 170 -3.33 11.98 14.45
C LEU A 170 -3.44 13.48 14.13
N ILE A 171 -2.59 13.99 13.24
CA ILE A 171 -2.66 15.38 12.79
C ILE A 171 -4.02 15.69 12.16
N ARG A 172 -4.54 14.81 11.31
CA ARG A 172 -5.85 15.00 10.63
C ARG A 172 -7.02 15.03 11.59
N THR A 173 -6.98 14.26 12.67
CA THR A 173 -8.09 14.14 13.64
C THR A 173 -7.97 15.12 14.80
N HIS A 174 -6.74 15.47 15.22
CA HIS A 174 -6.49 16.26 16.43
C HIS A 174 -5.85 17.64 16.15
N TYR A 175 -5.87 18.14 14.91
CA TYR A 175 -5.26 19.43 14.52
C TYR A 175 -5.68 20.62 15.37
N HIS A 176 -6.93 20.60 15.90
CA HIS A 176 -7.50 21.65 16.72
C HIS A 176 -6.97 21.69 18.16
N LEU A 177 -6.33 20.60 18.61
CA LEU A 177 -5.72 20.50 19.93
C LEU A 177 -4.31 21.13 19.96
N PRO A 178 -3.70 21.34 21.15
CA PRO A 178 -2.32 21.81 21.29
C PRO A 178 -1.32 20.76 20.80
N LEU A 179 -1.25 20.53 19.49
CA LEU A 179 -0.32 19.59 18.87
C LEU A 179 1.07 20.24 18.67
N SER A 180 2.11 19.46 19.01
CA SER A 180 3.51 19.71 18.67
C SER A 180 4.22 18.39 18.35
N SER A 181 5.42 18.47 17.78
CA SER A 181 6.25 17.29 17.55
C SER A 181 6.49 16.49 18.82
N SER A 182 6.68 17.18 19.95
CA SER A 182 6.89 16.55 21.27
C SER A 182 5.64 15.84 21.78
N VAL A 183 4.46 16.44 21.60
CA VAL A 183 3.16 15.82 21.98
C VAL A 183 2.94 14.55 21.16
N LEU A 184 3.13 14.61 19.85
CA LEU A 184 2.98 13.46 18.96
C LEU A 184 3.97 12.33 19.30
N ALA A 185 5.23 12.69 19.58
CA ALA A 185 6.24 11.71 19.96
C ALA A 185 5.92 11.03 21.30
N LYS A 186 5.42 11.79 22.27
CA LYS A 186 4.98 11.25 23.57
C LYS A 186 3.79 10.30 23.41
N GLU A 187 2.80 10.67 22.63
CA GLU A 187 1.62 9.84 22.37
C GLU A 187 1.96 8.52 21.69
N LEU A 188 2.96 8.55 20.79
CA LEU A 188 3.43 7.38 20.06
C LEU A 188 4.60 6.64 20.72
N HIS A 189 4.96 7.04 21.97
CA HIS A 189 6.04 6.43 22.75
C HIS A 189 7.39 6.34 22.00
N CYS A 190 7.75 7.38 21.24
CA CYS A 190 8.98 7.41 20.45
C CYS A 190 9.78 8.70 20.66
N ASN A 191 11.05 8.68 20.21
CA ASN A 191 11.92 9.86 20.26
C ASN A 191 11.46 10.90 19.22
N VAL A 192 11.46 12.19 19.61
CA VAL A 192 11.02 13.34 18.78
C VAL A 192 11.86 13.46 17.49
N ASP A 193 13.18 13.32 17.59
CA ASP A 193 14.07 13.46 16.44
C ASP A 193 13.92 12.29 15.46
N TYR A 194 13.72 11.09 15.99
CA TYR A 194 13.41 9.91 15.19
C TYR A 194 12.08 10.10 14.45
N LEU A 195 11.03 10.53 15.15
CA LEU A 195 9.73 10.80 14.56
C LEU A 195 9.81 11.85 13.46
N GLY A 196 10.50 12.93 13.70
CA GLY A 196 10.71 14.02 12.73
C GLY A 196 11.44 13.57 11.47
N ARG A 197 12.52 12.77 11.62
CA ARG A 197 13.27 12.20 10.48
C ARG A 197 12.44 11.26 9.65
N VAL A 198 11.74 10.32 10.30
CA VAL A 198 10.89 9.34 9.64
C VAL A 198 9.74 10.03 8.90
N TYR A 199 9.05 10.95 9.56
CA TYR A 199 7.95 11.70 8.96
C TYR A 199 8.41 12.49 7.73
N ARG A 200 9.55 13.22 7.84
CA ARG A 200 10.10 13.98 6.73
C ARG A 200 10.55 13.12 5.55
N ARG A 201 11.04 11.89 5.81
CA ARG A 201 11.39 10.93 4.75
C ARG A 201 10.18 10.52 3.94
N VAL A 202 9.03 10.24 4.61
CA VAL A 202 7.83 9.74 3.97
C VAL A 202 7.02 10.86 3.28
N PHE A 203 6.88 12.02 3.93
CA PHE A 203 5.99 13.09 3.45
C PHE A 203 6.74 14.31 2.86
N HIS A 204 8.07 14.36 2.94
CA HIS A 204 8.95 15.42 2.41
C HIS A 204 8.78 16.80 3.05
N PHE A 205 8.08 16.91 4.18
CA PHE A 205 7.95 18.13 4.99
C PHE A 205 7.97 17.81 6.49
N THR A 206 8.15 18.84 7.33
CA THR A 206 8.26 18.66 8.77
C THR A 206 6.90 18.41 9.44
N LEU A 207 6.91 17.86 10.66
CA LEU A 207 5.70 17.67 11.49
C LEU A 207 4.97 18.99 11.75
N THR A 208 5.73 20.07 12.07
CA THR A 208 5.17 21.39 12.27
C THR A 208 4.48 21.91 11.02
N GLU A 209 5.09 21.71 9.87
CA GLU A 209 4.49 22.10 8.60
C GLU A 209 3.22 21.29 8.30
N ALA A 210 3.20 19.99 8.63
CA ALA A 210 2.02 19.16 8.49
C ALA A 210 0.84 19.67 9.33
N ILE A 211 1.10 20.01 10.60
CA ILE A 211 0.11 20.57 11.51
C ILE A 211 -0.44 21.88 10.93
N HIS A 212 0.45 22.78 10.47
CA HIS A 212 0.04 24.06 9.88
C HIS A 212 -0.81 23.86 8.60
N ARG A 213 -0.40 22.98 7.70
CA ARG A 213 -1.16 22.65 6.47
C ARG A 213 -2.55 22.14 6.80
N GLN A 214 -2.69 21.24 7.76
CA GLN A 214 -4.00 20.72 8.16
C GLN A 214 -4.87 21.81 8.79
N ARG A 215 -4.32 22.62 9.67
CA ARG A 215 -5.04 23.75 10.29
C ARG A 215 -5.50 24.77 9.27
N VAL A 216 -4.66 25.13 8.33
CA VAL A 216 -5.01 26.05 7.23
C VAL A 216 -6.10 25.49 6.36
N ARG A 217 -6.01 24.21 5.97
CA ARG A 217 -7.05 23.54 5.17
C ARG A 217 -8.42 23.57 5.86
N GLU A 218 -8.47 23.38 7.16
CA GLU A 218 -9.73 23.48 7.91
C GLU A 218 -10.21 24.94 8.07
N ALA A 219 -9.27 25.87 8.23
CA ALA A 219 -9.61 27.30 8.25
C ALA A 219 -10.18 27.80 6.91
N GLU A 220 -9.66 27.32 5.76
CA GLU A 220 -10.22 27.62 4.44
C GLU A 220 -11.69 27.24 4.34
N LYS A 221 -12.08 26.05 4.83
CA LYS A 221 -13.46 25.60 4.85
C LYS A 221 -14.34 26.46 5.77
N LEU A 222 -13.87 26.74 6.99
CA LEU A 222 -14.63 27.53 7.97
C LEU A 222 -14.82 28.99 7.51
N LEU A 223 -13.83 29.57 6.81
CA LEU A 223 -13.93 30.95 6.30
C LEU A 223 -15.00 31.09 5.21
N ILE A 224 -15.28 30.04 4.46
CA ILE A 224 -16.29 30.06 3.38
C ILE A 224 -17.67 29.73 3.93
N SER A 225 -17.78 28.73 4.80
CA SER A 225 -19.06 28.18 5.26
C SER A 225 -19.71 28.93 6.41
N ASP A 226 -18.99 29.89 7.06
CA ASP A 226 -19.40 30.40 8.37
C ASP A 226 -19.26 31.92 8.49
N ALA A 227 -20.25 32.54 9.15
CA ALA A 227 -20.26 33.97 9.48
C ALA A 227 -19.36 34.38 10.65
N ARG A 228 -18.54 33.44 11.17
CA ARG A 228 -17.70 33.62 12.36
C ARG A 228 -16.62 34.69 12.19
N SER A 229 -16.21 35.22 13.31
CA SER A 229 -15.08 36.12 13.40
C SER A 229 -13.77 35.39 13.08
N LEU A 230 -12.78 36.13 12.58
CA LEU A 230 -11.46 35.58 12.30
C LEU A 230 -10.78 34.96 13.53
N LYS A 231 -11.09 35.49 14.73
CA LYS A 231 -10.59 34.99 16.01
C LYS A 231 -11.16 33.59 16.30
N GLU A 232 -12.45 33.43 16.15
CA GLU A 232 -13.11 32.11 16.36
C GLU A 232 -12.63 31.05 15.37
N VAL A 233 -12.40 31.42 14.12
CA VAL A 233 -11.83 30.51 13.11
C VAL A 233 -10.41 30.07 13.51
N ALA A 234 -9.55 31.02 13.94
CA ALA A 234 -8.18 30.72 14.38
C ALA A 234 -8.20 29.76 15.59
N GLU A 235 -9.00 30.03 16.60
CA GLU A 235 -9.13 29.21 17.82
C GLU A 235 -9.61 27.79 17.49
N ARG A 236 -10.65 27.65 16.66
CA ARG A 236 -11.17 26.34 16.22
C ARG A 236 -10.18 25.53 15.40
N CYS A 237 -9.29 26.21 14.69
CA CYS A 237 -8.23 25.54 13.96
C CYS A 237 -6.97 25.28 14.80
N GLY A 238 -7.01 25.56 16.12
CA GLY A 238 -5.93 25.27 17.04
C GLY A 238 -4.82 26.34 17.07
N PHE A 239 -5.09 27.57 16.59
CA PHE A 239 -4.17 28.69 16.71
C PHE A 239 -4.53 29.53 17.95
N ASN A 240 -3.56 29.72 18.86
CA ASN A 240 -3.72 30.51 20.06
C ASN A 240 -3.54 32.02 19.80
N ASP A 241 -2.94 32.40 18.68
CA ASP A 241 -2.68 33.78 18.29
C ASP A 241 -3.17 34.05 16.86
N VAL A 242 -4.00 35.10 16.73
CA VAL A 242 -4.60 35.47 15.45
C VAL A 242 -3.58 36.09 14.48
N GLY A 243 -2.55 36.77 15.00
CA GLY A 243 -1.47 37.32 14.19
C GLY A 243 -0.64 36.20 13.56
N TYR A 244 -0.26 35.22 14.36
CA TYR A 244 0.41 34.01 13.89
C TYR A 244 -0.44 33.21 12.90
N PHE A 245 -1.72 33.05 13.18
CA PHE A 245 -2.65 32.44 12.23
C PHE A 245 -2.63 33.15 10.87
N ARG A 246 -2.74 34.47 10.83
CA ARG A 246 -2.69 35.25 9.57
C ARG A 246 -1.41 35.02 8.79
N GLN A 247 -0.26 34.98 9.50
CA GLN A 247 1.04 34.73 8.88
C GLN A 247 1.12 33.35 8.27
N ILE A 248 0.74 32.29 9.00
CA ILE A 248 0.76 30.90 8.53
C ILE A 248 -0.24 30.69 7.39
N PHE A 249 -1.46 31.23 7.51
CA PHE A 249 -2.48 31.16 6.46
C PHE A 249 -1.97 31.77 5.15
N ARG A 250 -1.41 33.01 5.22
CA ARG A 250 -0.86 33.68 4.04
C ARG A 250 0.34 32.91 3.46
N LYS A 251 1.17 32.33 4.28
CA LYS A 251 2.31 31.51 3.84
C LYS A 251 1.85 30.32 2.99
N HIS A 252 0.75 29.65 3.35
CA HIS A 252 0.28 28.46 2.70
C HIS A 252 -0.69 28.71 1.52
N THR A 253 -1.46 29.79 1.57
CA THR A 253 -2.50 30.08 0.56
C THR A 253 -2.13 31.24 -0.40
N GLY A 254 -1.11 32.02 -0.07
CA GLY A 254 -0.75 33.25 -0.78
C GLY A 254 -1.64 34.46 -0.44
N LEU A 255 -2.78 34.27 0.25
CA LEU A 255 -3.77 35.29 0.57
C LEU A 255 -3.93 35.45 2.10
N THR A 256 -4.32 36.65 2.53
CA THR A 256 -4.77 36.80 3.92
C THR A 256 -6.15 36.14 4.11
N PRO A 257 -6.50 35.67 5.33
CA PRO A 257 -7.79 35.03 5.60
C PRO A 257 -8.99 35.90 5.17
N THR A 258 -8.90 37.23 5.37
CA THR A 258 -9.96 38.17 4.95
C THR A 258 -10.06 38.28 3.43
N ALA A 259 -8.92 38.33 2.72
CA ALA A 259 -8.89 38.35 1.28
C ALA A 259 -9.41 37.01 0.69
N TRP A 260 -9.06 35.89 1.33
CA TRP A 260 -9.60 34.56 0.99
C TRP A 260 -11.12 34.52 1.12
N LYS A 261 -11.65 34.89 2.29
CA LYS A 261 -13.10 34.96 2.52
C LYS A 261 -13.81 35.82 1.48
N ARG A 262 -13.29 37.03 1.21
CA ARG A 262 -13.89 37.95 0.22
C ARG A 262 -13.88 37.37 -1.20
N ARG A 263 -12.83 36.63 -1.58
CA ARG A 263 -12.68 36.04 -2.91
C ARG A 263 -13.68 34.89 -3.11
N TYR A 264 -13.75 33.97 -2.17
CA TYR A 264 -14.49 32.72 -2.32
C TYR A 264 -15.92 32.76 -1.80
N SER A 265 -16.31 33.70 -0.89
CA SER A 265 -17.72 33.87 -0.51
C SER A 265 -18.59 34.46 -1.63
N LYS A 266 -17.99 35.07 -2.65
CA LYS A 266 -18.73 35.61 -3.78
C LYS A 266 -19.09 34.58 -4.86
N GLU A 267 -18.43 33.43 -4.86
CA GLU A 267 -18.69 32.37 -5.84
C GLU A 267 -19.90 31.48 -5.47
N HIS A 268 -20.41 31.59 -4.21
CA HIS A 268 -21.57 30.82 -3.75
C HIS A 268 -22.92 31.54 -3.83
N VAL A 269 -22.98 32.78 -4.31
CA VAL A 269 -24.22 33.59 -4.36
C VAL A 269 -24.89 33.59 -5.74
N ASN A 270 -24.30 32.91 -6.74
CA ASN A 270 -24.86 32.81 -8.09
C ASN A 270 -25.09 31.34 -8.50
N SER A 271 -25.99 30.68 -7.83
CA SER A 271 -26.59 29.41 -8.28
C SER A 271 -28.06 29.36 -7.87
#